data_d352ffe9ed83390599f291330d1d3856
#
_entry.id   d352ffe9ed83390599f291330d1d3856
#
_cell.length_a   1.000
_cell.length_b   1.000
_cell.length_c   1.000
_cell.angle_alpha   90.00
_cell.angle_beta   90.00
_cell.angle_gamma   90.00
#
_symmetry.space_group_name_H-M   'P 1'
#
loop_
_entity.id
_entity.type
_entity.pdbx_description
1 polymer ?
#
loop_
_entity_poly.entity_id
_entity_poly.type
_entity_poly.pdbx_seq_one_letter_code
_entity_poly.pdbx_strand_id
1 'polypeptide(L)'
;VRFEGWLDDLAINSHYARCRAFVFCGEEDFGISLLEAQAMGRPVIALGRGGALETVIPDRETWKPDTEIPEKKTINPTGVFFYEQTSEDLIRAIQHFESVESQFDAEKIQEHAAQFDVAIYADRIKKFIEERLEKHRC
;
A
#
# COMPACT_ATOMS: atom_id res chain seq x y z
N VAL A 1 11.80 1.06 -21.22
CA VAL A 1 10.40 0.72 -20.89
C VAL A 1 9.99 -0.48 -21.74
N ARG A 2 9.35 -1.46 -21.12
CA ARG A 2 8.80 -2.65 -21.78
C ARG A 2 7.30 -2.72 -21.47
N PHE A 3 6.50 -2.98 -22.48
CA PHE A 3 5.05 -3.18 -22.36
C PHE A 3 4.78 -4.69 -22.47
N GLU A 4 4.24 -5.27 -21.39
CA GLU A 4 3.98 -6.72 -21.32
C GLU A 4 2.60 -7.12 -21.87
N GLY A 5 1.70 -6.15 -22.07
CA GLY A 5 0.32 -6.44 -22.47
C GLY A 5 -0.47 -7.13 -21.37
N TRP A 6 -1.38 -8.00 -21.75
CA TRP A 6 -2.15 -8.80 -20.77
C TRP A 6 -1.28 -9.92 -20.19
N LEU A 7 -1.31 -10.06 -18.87
CA LEU A 7 -0.60 -11.10 -18.13
C LEU A 7 -1.59 -11.89 -17.26
N ASP A 8 -1.32 -13.16 -17.08
CA ASP A 8 -2.01 -13.97 -16.07
C ASP A 8 -1.47 -13.71 -14.65
N ASP A 9 -2.17 -14.20 -13.64
CA ASP A 9 -1.82 -13.97 -12.23
C ASP A 9 -0.40 -14.47 -11.87
N LEU A 10 0.05 -15.58 -12.46
CA LEU A 10 1.38 -16.12 -12.20
C LEU A 10 2.48 -15.20 -12.76
N ALA A 11 2.26 -14.67 -13.94
CA ALA A 11 3.18 -13.73 -14.56
C ALA A 11 3.22 -12.40 -13.80
N ILE A 12 2.06 -11.85 -13.39
CA ILE A 12 1.97 -10.64 -12.57
C ILE A 12 2.70 -10.84 -11.24
N ASN A 13 2.43 -11.93 -10.52
CA ASN A 13 3.09 -12.24 -9.25
C ASN A 13 4.61 -12.37 -9.40
N SER A 14 5.07 -12.95 -10.53
CA SER A 14 6.50 -13.01 -10.84
C SER A 14 7.12 -11.62 -11.06
N HIS A 15 6.37 -10.67 -11.64
CA HIS A 15 6.83 -9.29 -11.77
C HIS A 15 6.88 -8.58 -10.41
N TYR A 16 5.85 -8.71 -9.58
CA TYR A 16 5.89 -8.18 -8.21
C TYR A 16 7.08 -8.74 -7.43
N ALA A 17 7.28 -10.04 -7.43
CA ALA A 17 8.36 -10.66 -6.66
C ALA A 17 9.77 -10.18 -7.06
N ARG A 18 9.96 -9.67 -8.26
CA ARG A 18 11.27 -9.26 -8.79
C ARG A 18 11.47 -7.76 -8.92
N CYS A 19 10.43 -6.95 -8.79
CA CYS A 19 10.59 -5.50 -8.88
C CYS A 19 11.29 -4.94 -7.64
N ARG A 20 11.95 -3.80 -7.78
CA ARG A 20 12.49 -3.03 -6.65
C ARG A 20 11.37 -2.32 -5.90
N ALA A 21 10.43 -1.73 -6.63
CA ALA A 21 9.20 -1.14 -6.15
C ALA A 21 8.09 -1.28 -7.20
N PHE A 22 6.85 -1.26 -6.75
CA PHE A 22 5.69 -1.17 -7.62
C PHE A 22 5.22 0.28 -7.71
N VAL A 23 5.09 0.82 -8.93
CA VAL A 23 4.66 2.21 -9.16
C VAL A 23 3.19 2.23 -9.56
N PHE A 24 2.38 3.01 -8.85
CA PHE A 24 0.98 3.19 -9.14
C PHE A 24 0.59 4.67 -9.18
N CYS A 25 0.21 5.15 -10.35
CA CYS A 25 -0.07 6.56 -10.61
C CYS A 25 -1.56 6.90 -10.59
N GLY A 26 -2.43 5.92 -10.41
CA GLY A 26 -3.88 6.09 -10.37
C GLY A 26 -4.39 6.46 -8.98
N GLU A 27 -5.63 6.93 -8.95
CA GLU A 27 -6.43 7.03 -7.73
C GLU A 27 -7.47 5.91 -7.76
N GLU A 28 -7.54 5.11 -6.73
CA GLU A 28 -8.48 4.00 -6.58
C GLU A 28 -9.13 4.00 -5.20
N ASP A 29 -10.30 3.37 -5.09
CA ASP A 29 -11.05 3.33 -3.84
C ASP A 29 -10.36 2.49 -2.75
N PHE A 30 -9.66 1.42 -3.13
CA PHE A 30 -8.96 0.54 -2.18
C PHE A 30 -7.51 0.24 -2.58
N GLY A 31 -7.23 -0.06 -3.84
CA GLY A 31 -5.88 -0.32 -4.35
C GLY A 31 -5.39 -1.74 -4.10
N ILE A 32 -6.12 -2.76 -4.58
CA ILE A 32 -5.76 -4.19 -4.44
C ILE A 32 -4.35 -4.46 -4.96
N SER A 33 -3.98 -3.88 -6.11
CA SER A 33 -2.65 -4.06 -6.71
C SER A 33 -1.50 -3.54 -5.83
N LEU A 34 -1.76 -2.51 -5.02
CA LEU A 34 -0.80 -2.01 -4.01
C LEU A 34 -0.56 -3.07 -2.93
N LEU A 35 -1.62 -3.74 -2.48
CA LEU A 35 -1.53 -4.80 -1.47
C LEU A 35 -0.90 -6.07 -2.04
N GLU A 36 -1.15 -6.42 -3.31
CA GLU A 36 -0.51 -7.56 -3.98
C GLU A 36 1.00 -7.40 -4.03
N ALA A 37 1.49 -6.21 -4.42
CA ALA A 37 2.92 -5.92 -4.40
C ALA A 37 3.49 -5.99 -2.98
N GLN A 38 2.81 -5.42 -1.99
CA GLN A 38 3.21 -5.48 -0.59
C GLN A 38 3.19 -6.91 -0.03
N ALA A 39 2.23 -7.75 -0.43
CA ALA A 39 2.19 -9.17 -0.06
C ALA A 39 3.42 -9.95 -0.58
N MET A 40 4.02 -9.50 -1.67
CA MET A 40 5.32 -9.99 -2.17
C MET A 40 6.53 -9.32 -1.51
N GLY A 41 6.32 -8.53 -0.46
CA GLY A 41 7.39 -7.83 0.27
C GLY A 41 7.98 -6.65 -0.51
N ARG A 42 7.24 -6.10 -1.48
CA ARG A 42 7.75 -5.01 -2.31
C ARG A 42 7.14 -3.68 -1.89
N PRO A 43 7.99 -2.66 -1.70
CA PRO A 43 7.51 -1.31 -1.44
C PRO A 43 6.78 -0.75 -2.65
N VAL A 44 5.90 0.21 -2.42
CA VAL A 44 5.14 0.86 -3.47
C VAL A 44 5.49 2.35 -3.56
N ILE A 45 5.42 2.90 -4.77
CA ILE A 45 5.48 4.35 -5.03
C ILE A 45 4.11 4.71 -5.56
N ALA A 46 3.30 5.42 -4.79
CA ALA A 46 1.89 5.63 -5.09
C ALA A 46 1.47 7.08 -5.01
N LEU A 47 0.43 7.42 -5.78
CA LEU A 47 -0.28 8.68 -5.59
C LEU A 47 -0.96 8.66 -4.21
N GLY A 48 -0.60 9.61 -3.34
CA GLY A 48 -1.11 9.70 -1.97
C GLY A 48 -2.56 10.20 -1.92
N ARG A 49 -3.48 9.42 -2.53
CA ARG A 49 -4.93 9.70 -2.60
C ARG A 49 -5.71 8.40 -2.56
N GLY A 50 -7.01 8.50 -2.22
CA GLY A 50 -7.93 7.36 -2.20
C GLY A 50 -7.43 6.21 -1.34
N GLY A 51 -7.62 4.98 -1.79
CA GLY A 51 -7.26 3.76 -1.07
C GLY A 51 -5.78 3.58 -0.76
N ALA A 52 -4.88 4.28 -1.47
CA ALA A 52 -3.46 4.27 -1.13
C ALA A 52 -3.20 4.81 0.28
N LEU A 53 -4.00 5.79 0.75
CA LEU A 53 -3.88 6.34 2.10
C LEU A 53 -4.25 5.32 3.21
N GLU A 54 -5.04 4.30 2.87
CA GLU A 54 -5.47 3.26 3.81
C GLU A 54 -4.56 2.02 3.78
N THR A 55 -3.94 1.75 2.62
CA THR A 55 -3.24 0.50 2.36
C THR A 55 -1.72 0.62 2.35
N VAL A 56 -1.18 1.84 2.33
CA VAL A 56 0.25 2.11 2.29
C VAL A 56 0.66 2.95 3.50
N ILE A 57 1.73 2.55 4.16
CA ILE A 57 2.40 3.35 5.18
C ILE A 57 3.55 4.10 4.49
N PRO A 58 3.43 5.41 4.26
CA PRO A 58 4.49 6.16 3.61
C PRO A 58 5.71 6.32 4.53
N ASP A 59 6.87 6.55 3.95
CA ASP A 59 8.02 6.98 4.71
C ASP A 59 7.79 8.38 5.30
N ARG A 60 8.61 8.77 6.29
CA ARG A 60 8.38 10.01 7.05
C ARG A 60 8.49 11.28 6.22
N GLU A 61 9.31 11.27 5.17
CA GLU A 61 9.56 12.47 4.36
C GLU A 61 8.43 12.72 3.36
N THR A 62 7.77 11.65 2.91
CA THR A 62 6.64 11.75 1.98
C THR A 62 5.27 11.77 2.67
N TRP A 63 5.26 11.66 3.99
CA TRP A 63 4.03 11.78 4.76
C TRP A 63 3.56 13.25 4.86
N LYS A 64 2.26 13.48 4.65
CA LYS A 64 1.62 14.78 4.90
C LYS A 64 0.81 14.74 6.19
N PRO A 65 0.85 15.81 7.03
CA PRO A 65 0.21 15.84 8.37
C PRO A 65 -1.32 15.67 8.37
N ASP A 66 -1.98 15.88 7.23
CA ASP A 66 -3.44 15.75 7.11
C ASP A 66 -3.93 14.30 6.98
N THR A 67 -3.02 13.34 6.91
CA THR A 67 -3.33 11.92 6.96
C THR A 67 -3.11 11.39 8.38
N GLU A 68 -4.15 10.81 8.99
CA GLU A 68 -4.08 10.23 10.33
C GLU A 68 -3.13 9.02 10.35
N ILE A 69 -1.85 9.27 10.63
CA ILE A 69 -0.93 8.19 11.01
C ILE A 69 -0.80 8.22 12.54
N PRO A 70 -0.96 7.07 13.21
CA PRO A 70 -0.86 7.01 14.67
C PRO A 70 0.48 7.55 15.16
N GLU A 71 0.46 8.59 15.97
CA GLU A 71 1.62 9.04 16.71
C GLU A 71 2.21 7.88 17.51
N LYS A 72 3.50 7.62 17.37
CA LYS A 72 4.32 6.79 18.27
C LYS A 72 4.48 5.28 18.02
N LYS A 73 4.35 4.74 16.83
CA LYS A 73 5.01 3.45 16.57
C LYS A 73 6.22 3.65 15.69
N THR A 74 7.27 2.85 15.91
CA THR A 74 8.33 2.64 14.92
C THR A 74 7.64 2.15 13.65
N ILE A 75 7.31 3.07 12.77
CA ILE A 75 6.51 2.78 11.60
C ILE A 75 7.48 2.23 10.57
N ASN A 76 7.34 0.94 10.26
CA ASN A 76 8.02 0.35 9.12
C ASN A 76 7.30 0.84 7.87
N PRO A 77 7.92 1.67 7.03
CA PRO A 77 7.27 2.17 5.84
C PRO A 77 7.06 1.04 4.83
N THR A 78 5.95 1.12 4.10
CA THR A 78 5.65 0.18 3.02
C THR A 78 5.69 0.85 1.65
N GLY A 79 5.92 2.15 1.59
CA GLY A 79 6.01 2.88 0.34
C GLY A 79 6.40 4.34 0.47
N VAL A 80 6.36 5.01 -0.67
CA VAL A 80 6.63 6.43 -0.86
C VAL A 80 5.43 7.06 -1.53
N PHE A 81 5.01 8.25 -1.09
CA PHE A 81 3.93 8.98 -1.74
C PHE A 81 4.45 10.12 -2.63
N PHE A 82 3.75 10.35 -3.73
CA PHE A 82 3.71 11.61 -4.45
C PHE A 82 2.26 12.12 -4.47
N TYR A 83 2.03 13.41 -4.71
CA TYR A 83 0.73 14.02 -4.50
C TYR A 83 0.17 14.73 -5.72
N GLU A 84 1.03 15.12 -6.66
CA GLU A 84 0.63 15.72 -7.92
C GLU A 84 0.77 14.69 -9.05
N GLN A 85 -0.28 14.50 -9.83
CA GLN A 85 -0.29 13.58 -10.98
C GLN A 85 0.51 14.16 -12.16
N THR A 86 1.79 14.46 -11.91
CA THR A 86 2.73 14.97 -12.90
C THR A 86 3.96 14.06 -13.00
N SER A 87 4.63 14.08 -14.15
CA SER A 87 5.88 13.36 -14.35
C SER A 87 6.97 13.84 -13.40
N GLU A 88 7.00 15.14 -13.12
CA GLU A 88 7.98 15.77 -12.25
C GLU A 88 7.87 15.29 -10.81
N ASP A 89 6.63 15.15 -10.30
CA ASP A 89 6.41 14.69 -8.93
C ASP A 89 6.71 13.18 -8.80
N LEU A 90 6.32 12.40 -9.79
CA LEU A 90 6.66 10.98 -9.87
C LEU A 90 8.18 10.76 -9.92
N ILE A 91 8.91 11.54 -10.73
CA ILE A 91 10.37 11.45 -10.81
C ILE A 91 11.00 11.76 -9.44
N ARG A 92 10.53 12.80 -8.75
CA ARG A 92 11.00 13.11 -7.39
C ARG A 92 10.77 11.96 -6.42
N ALA A 93 9.58 11.33 -6.48
CA ALA A 93 9.25 10.19 -5.63
C ALA A 93 10.14 8.97 -5.91
N ILE A 94 10.42 8.68 -7.18
CA ILE A 94 11.34 7.59 -7.57
C ILE A 94 12.76 7.88 -7.07
N GLN A 95 13.27 9.09 -7.26
CA GLN A 95 14.61 9.48 -6.78
C GLN A 95 14.70 9.44 -5.26
N HIS A 96 13.65 9.88 -4.57
CA HIS A 96 13.56 9.76 -3.13
C HIS A 96 13.57 8.29 -2.70
N PHE A 97 12.73 7.44 -3.30
CA PHE A 97 12.72 6.00 -3.04
C PHE A 97 14.12 5.39 -3.18
N GLU A 98 14.84 5.70 -4.26
CA GLU A 98 16.20 5.19 -4.49
C GLU A 98 17.19 5.62 -3.38
N SER A 99 16.99 6.78 -2.79
CA SER A 99 17.82 7.26 -1.68
C SER A 99 17.52 6.59 -0.33
N VAL A 100 16.31 6.07 -0.16
CA VAL A 100 15.83 5.47 1.11
C VAL A 100 15.52 3.98 0.97
N GLU A 101 15.80 3.34 -0.15
CA GLU A 101 15.44 1.95 -0.46
C GLU A 101 15.83 0.96 0.65
N SER A 102 16.96 1.18 1.30
CA SER A 102 17.46 0.34 2.39
C SER A 102 16.61 0.39 3.67
N GLN A 103 15.67 1.32 3.78
CA GLN A 103 14.76 1.44 4.92
C GLN A 103 13.55 0.48 4.81
N PHE A 104 13.30 -0.06 3.63
CA PHE A 104 12.16 -0.94 3.37
C PHE A 104 12.52 -2.39 3.70
N ASP A 105 11.85 -2.93 4.71
CA ASP A 105 11.98 -4.32 5.16
C ASP A 105 10.89 -5.18 4.53
N ALA A 106 11.28 -6.15 3.71
CA ALA A 106 10.34 -7.00 2.98
C ALA A 106 9.41 -7.80 3.91
N GLU A 107 9.91 -8.30 5.05
CA GLU A 107 9.08 -9.05 6.01
C GLU A 107 8.04 -8.14 6.67
N LYS A 108 8.42 -6.91 7.02
CA LYS A 108 7.51 -5.93 7.61
C LYS A 108 6.44 -5.45 6.63
N ILE A 109 6.79 -5.32 5.36
CA ILE A 109 5.84 -5.01 4.30
C ILE A 109 4.83 -6.14 4.15
N GLN A 110 5.27 -7.41 4.15
CA GLN A 110 4.38 -8.57 4.11
C GLN A 110 3.48 -8.66 5.33
N GLU A 111 4.01 -8.44 6.54
CA GLU A 111 3.22 -8.40 7.78
C GLU A 111 2.12 -7.33 7.72
N HIS A 112 2.42 -6.17 7.13
CA HIS A 112 1.43 -5.13 6.92
C HIS A 112 0.33 -5.57 5.95
N ALA A 113 0.70 -6.09 4.78
CA ALA A 113 -0.25 -6.56 3.77
C ALA A 113 -1.16 -7.70 4.29
N ALA A 114 -0.63 -8.59 5.12
CA ALA A 114 -1.38 -9.70 5.71
C ALA A 114 -2.57 -9.24 6.58
N GLN A 115 -2.60 -8.01 7.07
CA GLN A 115 -3.73 -7.47 7.82
C GLN A 115 -4.98 -7.25 6.97
N PHE A 116 -4.83 -7.23 5.66
CA PHE A 116 -5.89 -7.06 4.68
C PHE A 116 -6.38 -8.40 4.08
N ASP A 117 -5.94 -9.53 4.65
CA ASP A 117 -6.38 -10.86 4.22
C ASP A 117 -7.90 -11.03 4.32
N VAL A 118 -8.48 -11.74 3.35
CA VAL A 118 -9.92 -11.99 3.25
C VAL A 118 -10.48 -12.63 4.52
N ALA A 119 -9.74 -13.53 5.15
CA ALA A 119 -10.18 -14.19 6.39
C ALA A 119 -10.29 -13.19 7.54
N ILE A 120 -9.33 -12.26 7.66
CA ILE A 120 -9.35 -11.19 8.66
C ILE A 120 -10.50 -10.23 8.40
N TYR A 121 -10.71 -9.86 7.14
CA TYR A 121 -11.84 -9.01 6.76
C TYR A 121 -13.18 -9.68 7.11
N ALA A 122 -13.35 -10.95 6.75
CA ALA A 122 -14.58 -11.71 7.02
C ALA A 122 -14.90 -11.80 8.52
N ASP A 123 -13.89 -12.00 9.37
CA ASP A 123 -14.05 -12.01 10.82
C ASP A 123 -14.44 -10.63 11.37
N ARG A 124 -13.76 -9.57 10.93
CA ARG A 124 -14.05 -8.20 11.34
C ARG A 124 -15.45 -7.76 10.95
N ILE A 125 -15.89 -8.06 9.72
CA ILE A 125 -17.24 -7.66 9.26
C ILE A 125 -18.34 -8.43 10.00
N LYS A 126 -18.15 -9.71 10.30
CA LYS A 126 -19.08 -10.49 11.13
C LYS A 126 -19.24 -9.89 12.51
N LYS A 127 -18.15 -9.62 13.22
CA LYS A 127 -18.16 -8.99 14.53
C LYS A 127 -18.86 -7.64 14.50
N PHE A 128 -18.56 -6.81 13.51
CA PHE A 128 -19.20 -5.51 13.35
C PHE A 128 -20.73 -5.63 13.19
N ILE A 129 -21.19 -6.58 12.36
CA ILE A 129 -22.61 -6.83 12.16
C ILE A 129 -23.27 -7.30 13.45
N GLU A 130 -22.67 -8.25 14.16
CA GLU A 130 -23.17 -8.79 15.43
C GLU A 130 -23.34 -7.68 16.48
N GLU A 131 -22.31 -6.86 16.67
CA GLU A 131 -22.33 -5.72 17.61
C GLU A 131 -23.43 -4.70 17.25
N ARG A 132 -23.67 -4.46 15.96
CA ARG A 132 -24.71 -3.54 15.51
C ARG A 132 -26.11 -4.10 15.71
N LEU A 133 -26.31 -5.38 15.43
CA LEU A 133 -27.57 -6.06 15.65
C LEU A 133 -27.94 -6.12 17.14
N GLU A 134 -26.97 -6.36 18.03
CA GLU A 134 -27.20 -6.34 19.49
C GLU A 134 -27.66 -4.95 19.97
N LYS A 135 -27.03 -3.89 19.49
CA LYS A 135 -27.41 -2.50 19.82
C LYS A 135 -28.81 -2.10 19.34
N HIS A 136 -29.35 -2.78 18.34
CA HIS A 136 -30.68 -2.47 17.78
C HIS A 136 -31.78 -3.42 18.30
N ARG A 137 -31.41 -4.43 19.10
CA ARG A 137 -32.38 -5.35 19.75
C ARG A 137 -32.91 -4.84 21.09
N CYS A 138 -32.42 -3.71 21.58
CA CYS A 138 -32.90 -3.08 22.81
C CYS A 138 -33.98 -2.04 22.54
#